data_75e0d8be9ef77bc4c0be22459181378f
#
_entry.id   75e0d8be9ef77bc4c0be22459181378f
#
_cell.length_a   1.000
_cell.length_b   1.000
_cell.length_c   1.000
_cell.angle_alpha   90.00
_cell.angle_beta   90.00
_cell.angle_gamma   90.00
#
_symmetry.space_group_name_H-M   'P 1'
#
loop_
_entity.id
_entity.type
_entity.pdbx_description
1 polymer ?
#
loop_
_entity_poly.entity_id
_entity_poly.type
_entity_poly.pdbx_seq_one_letter_code
_entity_poly.pdbx_strand_id
1 'polypeptide(L)'
;MSQIILKNVCIEFPIFDSNSRSLRNGLAKKVIGGRFSKSNRTTIVSALDNINLEFNRGDRVGLIGHNGAGKTTLLRTLAGVYPPTKGHVFCEGKIAPLFDISLGFDMESSGRENILLRGLFLGLSKAEILASIDNISDFAGLNDFIEMPLRTYSSGMLMRLAFAIATEVQPDI
;
A
#
# COMPACT_ATOMS: atom_id res chain seq x y z
N MET A 1 21.44 2.33 9.82
CA MET A 1 20.93 1.04 10.34
C MET A 1 19.46 0.96 9.92
N SER A 2 18.94 -0.20 9.48
CA SER A 2 17.52 -0.30 9.14
C SER A 2 16.73 -0.87 10.31
N GLN A 3 15.62 -0.21 10.67
CA GLN A 3 14.80 -0.55 11.83
C GLN A 3 13.37 -0.05 11.66
N ILE A 4 12.38 -0.81 12.13
CA ILE A 4 10.99 -0.34 12.26
C ILE A 4 10.54 -0.54 13.71
N ILE A 5 9.99 0.51 14.32
CA ILE A 5 9.43 0.46 15.67
C ILE A 5 8.01 0.99 15.65
N LEU A 6 7.07 0.21 16.17
CA LEU A 6 5.69 0.61 16.45
C LEU A 6 5.51 0.74 17.96
N LYS A 7 4.94 1.88 18.40
CA LYS A 7 4.61 2.12 19.81
C LYS A 7 3.14 2.52 19.95
N ASN A 8 2.37 1.66 20.61
CA ASN A 8 0.94 1.83 20.89
C ASN A 8 0.11 2.21 19.64
N VAL A 9 0.44 1.59 18.51
CA VAL A 9 -0.17 1.91 17.21
C VAL A 9 -1.60 1.38 17.13
N CYS A 10 -2.54 2.29 16.85
CA CYS A 10 -3.92 1.97 16.51
C CYS A 10 -4.24 2.49 15.11
N ILE A 11 -5.05 1.72 14.37
CA ILE A 11 -5.65 2.13 13.10
C ILE A 11 -7.15 1.96 13.20
N GLU A 12 -7.87 3.06 13.07
CA GLU A 12 -9.32 3.13 13.15
C GLU A 12 -9.89 3.67 11.84
N PHE A 13 -10.86 2.97 11.25
CA PHE A 13 -11.55 3.41 10.04
C PHE A 13 -13.00 3.81 10.39
N PRO A 14 -13.39 5.08 10.17
CA PRO A 14 -14.77 5.49 10.34
C PRO A 14 -15.61 4.97 9.18
N ILE A 15 -16.69 4.23 9.47
CA ILE A 15 -17.73 3.88 8.51
C ILE A 15 -18.80 4.95 8.55
N PHE A 16 -18.92 5.69 7.46
CA PHE A 16 -20.00 6.67 7.27
C PHE A 16 -21.20 5.97 6.65
N ASP A 17 -22.30 5.90 7.38
CA ASP A 17 -23.55 5.42 6.83
C ASP A 17 -24.02 6.35 5.69
N SER A 18 -24.43 5.80 4.56
CA SER A 18 -24.91 6.56 3.38
C SER A 18 -26.05 7.52 3.72
N ASN A 19 -26.87 7.18 4.72
CA ASN A 19 -27.93 8.02 5.24
C ASN A 19 -27.43 9.28 5.99
N SER A 20 -26.20 9.30 6.46
CA SER A 20 -25.62 10.46 7.15
C SER A 20 -25.20 11.59 6.18
N ARG A 21 -25.00 11.28 4.90
CA ARG A 21 -24.61 12.24 3.85
C ARG A 21 -25.79 12.97 3.21
N SER A 22 -27.05 12.60 3.50
CA SER A 22 -28.20 13.27 2.96
C SER A 22 -28.42 14.60 3.67
N LEU A 23 -28.18 15.71 2.96
CA LEU A 23 -28.50 17.08 3.40
C LEU A 23 -29.97 17.22 3.82
N ARG A 24 -30.85 16.41 3.22
CA ARG A 24 -32.29 16.36 3.52
C ARG A 24 -32.59 15.94 4.96
N ASN A 25 -31.79 14.99 5.50
CA ASN A 25 -31.93 14.55 6.90
C ASN A 25 -31.33 15.56 7.90
N GLY A 26 -30.36 16.36 7.48
CA GLY A 26 -29.80 17.46 8.28
C GLY A 26 -30.77 18.63 8.45
N LEU A 27 -31.52 18.97 7.40
CA LEU A 27 -32.52 20.04 7.43
C LEU A 27 -33.81 19.67 8.18
N ALA A 28 -34.27 18.42 8.02
CA ALA A 28 -35.47 17.94 8.73
C ALA A 28 -35.30 17.92 10.27
N LYS A 29 -34.05 17.69 10.75
CA LYS A 29 -33.73 17.72 12.20
C LYS A 29 -33.72 19.13 12.81
N LYS A 30 -33.59 20.16 11.97
CA LYS A 30 -33.51 21.56 12.44
C LYS A 30 -34.91 22.23 12.58
N VAL A 31 -35.94 21.67 11.95
CA VAL A 31 -37.28 22.26 11.90
C VAL A 31 -38.21 21.72 13.01
N ILE A 32 -37.91 20.54 13.58
CA ILE A 32 -38.69 19.97 14.67
C ILE A 32 -37.98 20.24 16.00
N GLY A 33 -38.43 21.28 16.72
CA GLY A 33 -37.88 21.71 18.01
C GLY A 33 -37.99 20.66 19.10
N GLY A 34 -37.10 19.70 19.16
CA GLY A 34 -36.97 18.70 20.18
C GLY A 34 -35.48 18.51 20.58
N ARG A 35 -35.22 18.33 21.89
CA ARG A 35 -33.94 18.00 22.46
C ARG A 35 -33.40 16.70 21.83
N PHE A 36 -32.56 16.80 20.77
CA PHE A 36 -31.93 15.64 20.20
C PHE A 36 -30.51 15.53 20.74
N SER A 37 -30.24 14.46 21.49
CA SER A 37 -28.91 13.96 21.78
C SER A 37 -28.20 13.72 20.45
N LYS A 38 -27.02 14.32 20.26
CA LYS A 38 -26.10 14.04 19.14
C LYS A 38 -25.59 12.60 19.30
N SER A 39 -26.31 11.63 18.77
CA SER A 39 -25.78 10.33 18.47
C SER A 39 -25.20 10.39 17.05
N ASN A 40 -24.02 10.94 16.91
CA ASN A 40 -23.15 10.67 15.75
C ASN A 40 -22.75 9.19 15.86
N ARG A 41 -23.60 8.29 15.38
CA ARG A 41 -23.24 6.87 15.22
C ARG A 41 -22.39 6.72 13.96
N THR A 42 -21.18 7.26 14.02
CA THR A 42 -20.12 6.80 13.12
C THR A 42 -19.65 5.47 13.69
N THR A 43 -19.90 4.39 12.97
CA THR A 43 -19.33 3.09 13.35
C THR A 43 -17.84 3.15 13.08
N ILE A 44 -17.02 2.95 14.09
CA ILE A 44 -15.56 2.89 13.95
C ILE A 44 -15.15 1.43 13.90
N VAL A 45 -14.41 1.05 12.88
CA VAL A 45 -13.77 -0.26 12.79
C VAL A 45 -12.33 -0.11 13.24
N SER A 46 -11.97 -0.73 14.36
CA SER A 46 -10.58 -0.84 14.80
C SER A 46 -9.92 -1.99 14.03
N ALA A 47 -9.01 -1.64 13.15
CA ALA A 47 -8.26 -2.61 12.35
C ALA A 47 -6.96 -3.03 13.01
N LEU A 48 -6.33 -2.13 13.77
CA LEU A 48 -5.18 -2.39 14.63
C LEU A 48 -5.44 -1.74 15.99
N ASP A 49 -5.13 -2.44 17.07
CA ASP A 49 -5.32 -1.94 18.43
C ASP A 49 -4.08 -2.17 19.27
N ASN A 50 -3.47 -1.08 19.73
CA ASN A 50 -2.32 -1.05 20.63
C ASN A 50 -1.15 -1.95 20.22
N ILE A 51 -0.78 -1.90 18.94
CA ILE A 51 0.30 -2.72 18.38
C ILE A 51 1.65 -2.15 18.81
N ASN A 52 2.47 -3.02 19.41
CA ASN A 52 3.85 -2.73 19.79
C ASN A 52 4.75 -3.77 19.18
N LEU A 53 5.62 -3.37 18.24
CA LEU A 53 6.52 -4.24 17.49
C LEU A 53 7.85 -3.52 17.27
N GLU A 54 8.90 -4.32 17.18
CA GLU A 54 10.24 -3.85 16.82
C GLU A 54 10.84 -4.86 15.84
N PHE A 55 11.34 -4.36 14.71
CA PHE A 55 12.01 -5.14 13.68
C PHE A 55 13.39 -4.55 13.45
N ASN A 56 14.40 -5.39 13.49
CA ASN A 56 15.79 -5.02 13.31
C ASN A 56 16.32 -5.55 11.98
N ARG A 57 17.42 -5.01 11.51
CA ARG A 57 18.08 -5.46 10.29
C ARG A 57 18.33 -6.98 10.32
N GLY A 58 17.87 -7.66 9.26
CA GLY A 58 18.03 -9.10 9.09
C GLY A 58 16.90 -9.93 9.66
N ASP A 59 15.95 -9.34 10.39
CA ASP A 59 14.78 -10.05 10.88
C ASP A 59 13.93 -10.56 9.71
N ARG A 60 13.41 -11.79 9.86
CA ARG A 60 12.47 -12.41 8.93
C ARG A 60 11.21 -12.76 9.70
N VAL A 61 10.14 -12.04 9.44
CA VAL A 61 8.92 -12.12 10.24
C VAL A 61 7.75 -12.60 9.40
N GLY A 62 7.04 -13.63 9.89
CA GLY A 62 5.81 -14.13 9.29
C GLY A 62 4.58 -13.62 10.01
N LEU A 63 3.61 -13.03 9.29
CA LEU A 63 2.32 -12.63 9.82
C LEU A 63 1.29 -13.73 9.57
N ILE A 64 0.79 -14.34 10.65
CA ILE A 64 -0.20 -15.42 10.60
C ILE A 64 -1.50 -14.95 11.25
N GLY A 65 -2.62 -15.31 10.66
CA GLY A 65 -3.96 -14.97 11.17
C GLY A 65 -5.04 -15.19 10.13
N HIS A 66 -6.30 -15.24 10.55
CA HIS A 66 -7.45 -15.38 9.66
C HIS A 66 -7.64 -14.16 8.74
N ASN A 67 -8.52 -14.28 7.75
CA ASN A 67 -8.90 -13.14 6.90
C ASN A 67 -9.61 -12.08 7.75
N GLY A 68 -9.22 -10.81 7.58
CA GLY A 68 -9.71 -9.71 8.40
C GLY A 68 -8.96 -9.48 9.73
N ALA A 69 -7.92 -10.28 10.05
CA ALA A 69 -7.11 -10.06 11.27
C ALA A 69 -6.19 -8.83 11.25
N GLY A 70 -6.27 -7.97 10.22
CA GLY A 70 -5.47 -6.74 10.15
C GLY A 70 -4.09 -6.88 9.50
N LYS A 71 -3.71 -8.07 8.99
CA LYS A 71 -2.37 -8.30 8.40
C LYS A 71 -2.01 -7.29 7.30
N THR A 72 -2.88 -7.12 6.32
CA THR A 72 -2.67 -6.16 5.22
C THR A 72 -2.66 -4.71 5.72
N THR A 73 -3.49 -4.39 6.72
CA THR A 73 -3.49 -3.07 7.36
C THR A 73 -2.16 -2.80 8.04
N LEU A 74 -1.62 -3.78 8.77
CA LEU A 74 -0.31 -3.67 9.42
C LEU A 74 0.80 -3.45 8.37
N LEU A 75 0.84 -4.25 7.30
CA LEU A 75 1.83 -4.08 6.22
C LEU A 75 1.75 -2.68 5.58
N ARG A 76 0.54 -2.19 5.29
CA ARG A 76 0.35 -0.84 4.75
C ARG A 76 0.74 0.27 5.74
N THR A 77 0.57 0.03 7.04
CA THR A 77 1.03 0.95 8.09
C THR A 77 2.55 0.98 8.17
N LEU A 78 3.21 -0.18 8.12
CA LEU A 78 4.67 -0.30 8.07
C LEU A 78 5.25 0.40 6.83
N ALA A 79 4.60 0.29 5.69
CA ALA A 79 4.98 0.97 4.45
C ALA A 79 4.64 2.47 4.40
N GLY A 80 4.05 3.03 5.48
CA GLY A 80 3.68 4.45 5.54
C GLY A 80 2.43 4.83 4.73
N VAL A 81 1.69 3.86 4.17
CA VAL A 81 0.46 4.11 3.41
C VAL A 81 -0.69 4.54 4.33
N TYR A 82 -0.78 3.93 5.52
CA TYR A 82 -1.76 4.30 6.53
C TYR A 82 -1.07 4.96 7.71
N PRO A 83 -1.27 6.27 7.94
CA PRO A 83 -0.80 6.91 9.16
C PRO A 83 -1.55 6.36 10.38
N PRO A 84 -0.87 6.14 11.52
CA PRO A 84 -1.54 5.66 12.73
C PRO A 84 -2.56 6.67 13.24
N THR A 85 -3.72 6.19 13.69
CA THR A 85 -4.74 7.00 14.36
C THR A 85 -4.29 7.40 15.78
N LYS A 86 -3.55 6.48 16.44
CA LYS A 86 -2.90 6.70 17.74
C LYS A 86 -1.55 5.98 17.73
N GLY A 87 -0.65 6.43 18.58
CA GLY A 87 0.70 5.88 18.67
C GLY A 87 1.63 6.42 17.59
N HIS A 88 2.79 5.79 17.44
CA HIS A 88 3.83 6.24 16.53
C HIS A 88 4.47 5.07 15.81
N VAL A 89 4.77 5.28 14.52
CA VAL A 89 5.59 4.40 13.69
C VAL A 89 6.90 5.14 13.40
N PHE A 90 8.00 4.55 13.79
CA PHE A 90 9.32 5.00 13.41
C PHE A 90 9.91 4.01 12.41
N CYS A 91 10.44 4.50 11.32
CA CYS A 91 11.10 3.70 10.31
C CYS A 91 12.39 4.38 9.88
N GLU A 92 13.48 3.62 9.93
CA GLU A 92 14.79 4.00 9.41
C GLU A 92 15.21 2.98 8.35
N GLY A 93 15.44 3.46 7.13
CA GLY A 93 15.77 2.64 5.97
C GLY A 93 14.75 2.74 4.85
N LYS A 94 15.13 2.24 3.67
CA LYS A 94 14.30 2.24 2.47
C LYS A 94 13.37 1.04 2.46
N ILE A 95 12.07 1.28 2.50
CA ILE A 95 11.04 0.22 2.42
C ILE A 95 10.63 0.01 0.96
N ALA A 96 10.57 -1.25 0.50
CA ALA A 96 9.95 -1.61 -0.76
C ALA A 96 8.75 -2.52 -0.54
N PRO A 97 7.51 -1.97 -0.51
CA PRO A 97 6.32 -2.75 -0.28
C PRO A 97 5.94 -3.57 -1.51
N LEU A 98 5.69 -4.89 -1.32
CA LEU A 98 5.30 -5.82 -2.39
C LEU A 98 3.82 -6.25 -2.34
N PHE A 99 2.99 -5.60 -1.51
CA PHE A 99 1.61 -6.03 -1.32
C PHE A 99 0.62 -5.56 -2.41
N ASP A 100 0.98 -4.57 -3.21
CA ASP A 100 0.18 -4.08 -4.36
C ASP A 100 1.07 -4.06 -5.62
N ILE A 101 1.61 -5.22 -5.97
CA ILE A 101 2.63 -5.40 -7.01
C ILE A 101 2.18 -4.87 -8.39
N SER A 102 0.90 -5.00 -8.73
CA SER A 102 0.35 -4.56 -10.02
C SER A 102 -0.14 -3.10 -10.02
N LEU A 103 -0.11 -2.42 -8.87
CA LEU A 103 -0.58 -1.04 -8.79
C LEU A 103 0.37 -0.09 -9.53
N GLY A 104 -0.18 0.78 -10.38
CA GLY A 104 0.59 1.81 -11.09
C GLY A 104 1.17 1.37 -12.43
N PHE A 105 0.74 0.23 -12.99
CA PHE A 105 1.00 -0.10 -14.38
C PHE A 105 0.06 0.67 -15.30
N ASP A 106 0.63 1.20 -16.38
CA ASP A 106 -0.14 1.67 -17.53
C ASP A 106 -0.27 0.53 -18.54
N MET A 107 -1.48 0.05 -18.71
CA MET A 107 -1.79 -1.11 -19.55
C MET A 107 -1.62 -0.83 -21.04
N GLU A 108 -1.65 0.44 -21.45
CA GLU A 108 -1.48 0.83 -22.87
C GLU A 108 0.00 1.02 -23.24
N SER A 109 0.86 1.23 -22.25
CA SER A 109 2.29 1.37 -22.42
C SER A 109 3.00 0.01 -22.47
N SER A 110 4.18 -0.02 -23.09
CA SER A 110 5.03 -1.22 -23.16
C SER A 110 5.60 -1.64 -21.81
N GLY A 111 6.11 -2.88 -21.72
CA GLY A 111 6.82 -3.35 -20.53
C GLY A 111 8.00 -2.45 -20.19
N ARG A 112 8.79 -2.03 -21.19
CA ARG A 112 9.93 -1.11 -21.03
C ARG A 112 9.51 0.24 -20.43
N GLU A 113 8.44 0.84 -20.93
CA GLU A 113 7.93 2.11 -20.41
C GLU A 113 7.42 1.95 -18.97
N ASN A 114 6.77 0.83 -18.68
CA ASN A 114 6.30 0.53 -17.32
C ASN A 114 7.45 0.27 -16.33
N ILE A 115 8.57 -0.33 -16.76
CA ILE A 115 9.78 -0.41 -15.95
C ILE A 115 10.26 0.99 -15.58
N LEU A 116 10.30 1.92 -16.56
CA LEU A 116 10.71 3.29 -16.32
C LEU A 116 9.77 4.00 -15.34
N LEU A 117 8.45 3.95 -15.59
CA LEU A 117 7.46 4.59 -14.73
C LEU A 117 7.53 4.08 -13.29
N ARG A 118 7.52 2.77 -13.11
CA ARG A 118 7.57 2.17 -11.77
C ARG A 118 8.90 2.39 -11.05
N GLY A 119 10.01 2.31 -11.77
CA GLY A 119 11.32 2.60 -11.18
C GLY A 119 11.37 4.03 -10.61
N LEU A 120 10.82 5.01 -11.35
CA LEU A 120 10.70 6.39 -10.87
C LEU A 120 9.80 6.50 -9.62
N PHE A 121 8.64 5.81 -9.60
CA PHE A 121 7.77 5.76 -8.42
C PHE A 121 8.44 5.13 -7.20
N LEU A 122 9.32 4.17 -7.41
CA LEU A 122 10.10 3.53 -6.35
C LEU A 122 11.34 4.36 -5.95
N GLY A 123 11.54 5.53 -6.56
CA GLY A 123 12.58 6.48 -6.20
C GLY A 123 13.95 6.21 -6.84
N LEU A 124 14.02 5.37 -7.88
CA LEU A 124 15.23 5.21 -8.69
C LEU A 124 15.40 6.39 -9.65
N SER A 125 16.62 6.76 -9.94
CA SER A 125 16.91 7.72 -11.00
C SER A 125 16.68 7.12 -12.39
N LYS A 126 16.39 7.96 -13.38
CA LYS A 126 16.22 7.52 -14.77
C LYS A 126 17.45 6.77 -15.29
N ALA A 127 18.66 7.17 -14.90
CA ALA A 127 19.89 6.54 -15.33
C ALA A 127 20.03 5.11 -14.78
N GLU A 128 19.74 4.92 -13.48
CA GLU A 128 19.72 3.60 -12.84
C GLU A 128 18.72 2.68 -13.51
N ILE A 129 17.49 3.17 -13.74
CA ILE A 129 16.43 2.36 -14.38
C ILE A 129 16.85 1.93 -15.79
N LEU A 130 17.34 2.87 -16.61
CA LEU A 130 17.75 2.55 -17.98
C LEU A 130 18.88 1.51 -18.03
N ALA A 131 19.79 1.54 -17.07
CA ALA A 131 20.85 0.55 -16.94
C ALA A 131 20.35 -0.84 -16.50
N SER A 132 19.21 -0.91 -15.84
CA SER A 132 18.64 -2.15 -15.28
C SER A 132 17.58 -2.79 -16.17
N ILE A 133 17.10 -2.14 -17.23
CA ILE A 133 15.97 -2.65 -18.04
C ILE A 133 16.23 -4.07 -18.55
N ASP A 134 17.39 -4.33 -19.11
CA ASP A 134 17.71 -5.63 -19.69
C ASP A 134 17.77 -6.71 -18.59
N ASN A 135 18.37 -6.41 -17.44
CA ASN A 135 18.42 -7.30 -16.28
C ASN A 135 17.00 -7.61 -15.75
N ILE A 136 16.15 -6.58 -15.64
CA ILE A 136 14.74 -6.74 -15.22
C ILE A 136 13.99 -7.63 -16.20
N SER A 137 14.17 -7.40 -17.49
CA SER A 137 13.53 -8.16 -18.57
C SER A 137 13.95 -9.63 -18.56
N ASP A 138 15.26 -9.89 -18.43
CA ASP A 138 15.85 -11.22 -18.31
C ASP A 138 15.33 -11.96 -17.07
N PHE A 139 15.35 -11.30 -15.91
CA PHE A 139 14.89 -11.87 -14.65
C PHE A 139 13.38 -12.19 -14.69
N ALA A 140 12.58 -11.35 -15.34
CA ALA A 140 11.16 -11.60 -15.53
C ALA A 140 10.88 -12.68 -16.60
N GLY A 141 11.85 -13.01 -17.46
CA GLY A 141 11.69 -13.89 -18.61
C GLY A 141 10.71 -13.31 -19.63
N LEU A 142 10.86 -12.03 -19.98
CA LEU A 142 9.93 -11.27 -20.82
C LEU A 142 10.61 -10.58 -22.01
N ASN A 143 11.84 -10.97 -22.37
CA ASN A 143 12.64 -10.31 -23.41
C ASN A 143 11.90 -10.10 -24.73
N ASP A 144 11.22 -11.15 -25.22
CA ASP A 144 10.46 -11.10 -26.49
C ASP A 144 9.19 -10.24 -26.38
N PHE A 145 8.74 -9.93 -25.16
CA PHE A 145 7.49 -9.23 -24.88
C PHE A 145 7.69 -7.82 -24.37
N ILE A 146 8.90 -7.42 -24.03
CA ILE A 146 9.17 -6.18 -23.28
C ILE A 146 8.71 -4.92 -24.02
N GLU A 147 8.71 -4.95 -25.34
CA GLU A 147 8.25 -3.84 -26.18
C GLU A 147 6.73 -3.88 -26.45
N MET A 148 6.03 -4.92 -25.99
CA MET A 148 4.59 -5.04 -26.17
C MET A 148 3.80 -4.33 -25.06
N PRO A 149 2.61 -3.78 -25.37
CA PRO A 149 1.73 -3.18 -24.37
C PRO A 149 1.31 -4.17 -23.28
N LEU A 150 1.26 -3.74 -22.01
CA LEU A 150 0.94 -4.64 -20.89
C LEU A 150 -0.45 -5.26 -20.96
N ARG A 151 -1.40 -4.64 -21.67
CA ARG A 151 -2.72 -5.26 -21.90
C ARG A 151 -2.66 -6.62 -22.61
N THR A 152 -1.54 -6.94 -23.30
CA THR A 152 -1.32 -8.23 -23.96
C THR A 152 -0.70 -9.27 -23.03
N TYR A 153 -0.26 -8.87 -21.83
CA TYR A 153 0.38 -9.75 -20.88
C TYR A 153 -0.65 -10.59 -20.13
N SER A 154 -0.29 -11.84 -19.84
CA SER A 154 -1.03 -12.64 -18.86
C SER A 154 -0.83 -12.08 -17.44
N SER A 155 -1.73 -12.44 -16.52
CA SER A 155 -1.57 -12.07 -15.10
C SER A 155 -0.23 -12.54 -14.52
N GLY A 156 0.25 -13.72 -14.94
CA GLY A 156 1.55 -14.23 -14.53
C GLY A 156 2.73 -13.40 -15.07
N MET A 157 2.65 -12.90 -16.32
CA MET A 157 3.65 -12.00 -16.90
C MET A 157 3.68 -10.67 -16.15
N LEU A 158 2.52 -10.09 -15.86
CA LEU A 158 2.40 -8.86 -15.06
C LEU A 158 3.02 -9.02 -13.66
N MET A 159 2.73 -10.14 -12.99
CA MET A 159 3.32 -10.44 -11.67
C MET A 159 4.84 -10.56 -11.73
N ARG A 160 5.37 -11.29 -12.73
CA ARG A 160 6.83 -11.46 -12.89
C ARG A 160 7.51 -10.13 -13.17
N LEU A 161 6.96 -9.30 -14.06
CA LEU A 161 7.48 -7.98 -14.36
C LEU A 161 7.51 -7.09 -13.10
N ALA A 162 6.38 -7.04 -12.38
CA ALA A 162 6.25 -6.22 -11.19
C ALA A 162 7.20 -6.64 -10.07
N PHE A 163 7.38 -7.96 -9.89
CA PHE A 163 8.34 -8.49 -8.93
C PHE A 163 9.79 -8.17 -9.33
N ALA A 164 10.13 -8.34 -10.61
CA ALA A 164 11.47 -8.01 -11.13
C ALA A 164 11.83 -6.53 -10.89
N ILE A 165 10.91 -5.61 -11.18
CA ILE A 165 11.12 -4.18 -10.92
C ILE A 165 11.32 -3.91 -9.42
N ALA A 166 10.52 -4.55 -8.57
CA ALA A 166 10.60 -4.33 -7.13
C ALA A 166 11.90 -4.85 -6.51
N THR A 167 12.46 -5.93 -7.06
CA THR A 167 13.74 -6.48 -6.59
C THR A 167 14.95 -5.62 -6.97
N GLU A 168 14.83 -4.79 -8.02
CA GLU A 168 15.91 -3.88 -8.45
C GLU A 168 16.16 -2.74 -7.45
N VAL A 169 15.17 -2.38 -6.65
CA VAL A 169 15.24 -1.22 -5.74
C VAL A 169 16.25 -1.40 -4.60
N GLN A 170 16.76 -2.60 -4.34
CA GLN A 170 17.64 -2.93 -3.20
C GLN A 170 17.14 -2.29 -1.89
N PRO A 171 15.99 -2.72 -1.36
CA PRO A 171 15.45 -2.16 -0.13
C PRO A 171 16.29 -2.58 1.09
N ASP A 172 16.23 -1.75 2.12
CA ASP A 172 16.75 -2.12 3.44
C ASP A 172 15.76 -3.03 4.21
N ILE A 173 14.45 -2.88 3.86
CA ILE A 173 13.30 -3.55 4.50
C ILE A 173 12.26 -3.90 3.45
#